data_a36a55c6fb0c0642f1bae5104d99cba1
#
_entry.id   a36a55c6fb0c0642f1bae5104d99cba1
#
_cell.length_a   1.000
_cell.length_b   1.000
_cell.length_c   1.000
_cell.angle_alpha   90.00
_cell.angle_beta   90.00
_cell.angle_gamma   90.00
#
_symmetry.space_group_name_H-M   'P 1'
#
loop_
_entity.id
_entity.type
_entity.pdbx_description
1 polymer ?
#
loop_
_entity_poly.entity_id
_entity_poly.type
_entity_poly.pdbx_seq_one_letter_code
_entity_poly.pdbx_strand_id
1 'polypeptide(L)'
;MRVTKRVEDYIREQVRAKIMPKYEAEKAESKRIIGIKNDIENRASEAARQAAMVVFMEAKEYGDIFELDESSIQKAYLSCYRPIDIKDFCYVDSVHKWESRYSAEVNKIIGDIVVTLELGGNKADLDRMLSEL
;
A
#
# COMPACT_ATOMS: atom_id res chain seq x y z
N MET A 1 -17.25 -33.80 3.17
CA MET A 1 -17.60 -32.87 2.07
C MET A 1 -16.35 -32.45 1.36
N ARG A 2 -16.34 -32.52 0.05
CA ARG A 2 -15.21 -31.96 -0.72
C ARG A 2 -15.45 -30.44 -0.88
N VAL A 3 -14.49 -29.66 -0.43
CA VAL A 3 -14.56 -28.21 -0.54
C VAL A 3 -14.12 -27.77 -1.95
N THR A 4 -15.04 -27.18 -2.70
CA THR A 4 -14.76 -26.60 -4.01
C THR A 4 -14.17 -25.21 -3.87
N LYS A 5 -13.54 -24.71 -4.93
CA LYS A 5 -13.02 -23.34 -4.95
C LYS A 5 -14.09 -22.30 -4.65
N ARG A 6 -15.31 -22.50 -5.16
CA ARG A 6 -16.44 -21.59 -4.91
C ARG A 6 -16.79 -21.51 -3.42
N VAL A 7 -16.81 -22.66 -2.74
CA VAL A 7 -17.08 -22.74 -1.30
C VAL A 7 -15.93 -22.10 -0.51
N GLU A 8 -14.69 -22.38 -0.90
CA GLU A 8 -13.52 -21.76 -0.29
C GLU A 8 -13.53 -20.24 -0.43
N ASP A 9 -13.86 -19.72 -1.60
CA ASP A 9 -13.96 -18.27 -1.84
C ASP A 9 -15.05 -17.64 -0.97
N TYR A 10 -16.19 -18.31 -0.82
CA TYR A 10 -17.25 -17.87 0.11
C TYR A 10 -16.77 -17.82 1.55
N ILE A 11 -16.09 -18.88 2.00
CA ILE A 11 -15.52 -18.94 3.36
C ILE A 11 -14.53 -17.80 3.56
N ARG A 12 -13.65 -17.58 2.60
CA ARG A 12 -12.65 -16.51 2.64
C ARG A 12 -13.30 -15.14 2.81
N GLU A 13 -14.31 -14.85 2.04
CA GLU A 13 -15.04 -13.59 2.12
C GLU A 13 -15.68 -13.39 3.50
N GLN A 14 -16.33 -14.42 4.04
CA GLN A 14 -16.95 -14.36 5.36
C GLN A 14 -15.92 -14.19 6.49
N VAL A 15 -14.81 -14.93 6.42
CA VAL A 15 -13.74 -14.84 7.42
C VAL A 15 -13.09 -13.46 7.38
N ARG A 16 -12.79 -12.94 6.20
CA ARG A 16 -12.22 -11.60 6.06
C ARG A 16 -13.13 -10.53 6.67
N ALA A 17 -14.42 -10.59 6.40
CA ALA A 17 -15.39 -9.64 6.96
C ALA A 17 -15.44 -9.70 8.49
N LYS A 18 -15.30 -10.88 9.08
CA LYS A 18 -15.33 -11.08 10.54
C LYS A 18 -14.03 -10.66 11.22
N ILE A 19 -12.90 -10.84 10.57
CA ILE A 19 -11.56 -10.56 11.16
C ILE A 19 -11.11 -9.12 10.92
N MET A 20 -11.52 -8.47 9.83
CA MET A 20 -11.12 -7.10 9.50
C MET A 20 -11.30 -6.10 10.66
N PRO A 21 -12.40 -6.12 11.44
CA PRO A 21 -12.56 -5.18 12.55
C PRO A 21 -11.41 -5.17 13.58
N LYS A 22 -10.74 -6.29 13.76
CA LYS A 22 -9.55 -6.36 14.65
C LYS A 22 -8.39 -5.51 14.16
N TYR A 23 -8.32 -5.27 12.86
CA TYR A 23 -7.20 -4.58 12.19
C TYR A 23 -7.55 -3.18 11.70
N GLU A 24 -8.79 -2.72 11.91
CA GLU A 24 -9.25 -1.42 11.40
C GLU A 24 -8.43 -0.25 11.95
N ALA A 25 -8.07 -0.27 13.22
CA ALA A 25 -7.25 0.78 13.82
C ALA A 25 -5.84 0.84 13.18
N GLU A 26 -5.22 -0.32 13.00
CA GLU A 26 -3.90 -0.42 12.37
C GLU A 26 -3.94 -0.03 10.90
N LYS A 27 -5.00 -0.43 10.20
CA LYS A 27 -5.24 -0.03 8.80
C LYS A 27 -5.41 1.48 8.66
N ALA A 28 -6.18 2.12 9.54
CA ALA A 28 -6.38 3.56 9.54
C ALA A 28 -5.06 4.31 9.80
N GLU A 29 -4.26 3.84 10.76
CA GLU A 29 -2.95 4.40 11.06
C GLU A 29 -1.99 4.25 9.87
N SER A 30 -2.00 3.09 9.23
CA SER A 30 -1.23 2.83 8.01
C SER A 30 -1.58 3.82 6.89
N LYS A 31 -2.88 4.03 6.65
CA LYS A 31 -3.35 5.00 5.65
C LYS A 31 -2.92 6.42 5.98
N ARG A 32 -2.98 6.81 7.25
CA ARG A 32 -2.54 8.13 7.72
C ARG A 32 -1.06 8.35 7.42
N ILE A 33 -0.22 7.39 7.75
CA ILE A 33 1.23 7.46 7.53
C ILE A 33 1.56 7.51 6.03
N ILE A 34 0.90 6.68 5.22
CA ILE A 34 1.07 6.70 3.76
C ILE A 34 0.66 8.05 3.18
N GLY A 35 -0.43 8.64 3.67
CA GLY A 35 -0.88 9.97 3.26
C GLY A 35 0.16 11.04 3.56
N ILE A 36 0.77 11.02 4.74
CA ILE A 36 1.84 11.94 5.14
C ILE A 36 3.07 11.75 4.23
N LYS A 37 3.46 10.50 4.00
CA LYS A 37 4.58 10.16 3.10
C LYS A 37 4.36 10.73 1.70
N ASN A 38 3.19 10.49 1.13
CA ASN A 38 2.85 10.99 -0.21
C ASN A 38 2.85 12.52 -0.27
N ASP A 39 2.35 13.18 0.77
CA ASP A 39 2.36 14.64 0.85
C ASP A 39 3.79 15.21 0.89
N ILE A 40 4.68 14.60 1.68
CA ILE A 40 6.09 14.98 1.74
C ILE A 40 6.77 14.79 0.37
N GLU A 41 6.54 13.65 -0.27
CA GLU A 41 7.11 13.36 -1.59
C GLU A 41 6.61 14.34 -2.65
N ASN A 42 5.32 14.68 -2.63
CA ASN A 42 4.74 15.65 -3.56
C ASN A 42 5.31 17.06 -3.34
N ARG A 43 5.51 17.48 -2.10
CA ARG A 43 6.14 18.77 -1.78
C ARG A 43 7.59 18.83 -2.24
N ALA A 44 8.35 17.74 -2.04
CA ALA A 44 9.72 17.64 -2.50
C ALA A 44 9.81 17.72 -4.03
N SER A 45 8.93 17.00 -4.73
CA SER A 45 8.83 17.02 -6.18
C SER A 45 8.48 18.40 -6.72
N GLU A 46 7.54 19.09 -6.11
CA GLU A 46 7.13 20.45 -6.50
C GLU A 46 8.26 21.46 -6.26
N ALA A 47 8.95 21.38 -5.13
CA ALA A 47 10.10 22.23 -4.85
C ALA A 47 11.24 22.03 -5.87
N ALA A 48 11.50 20.78 -6.25
CA ALA A 48 12.49 20.45 -7.28
C ALA A 48 12.08 21.03 -8.65
N ARG A 49 10.81 20.95 -9.00
CA ARG A 49 10.29 21.51 -10.25
C ARG A 49 10.43 23.03 -10.29
N GLN A 50 10.10 23.71 -9.20
CA GLN A 50 10.27 25.17 -9.11
C GLN A 50 11.73 25.58 -9.19
N ALA A 51 12.64 24.89 -8.52
CA ALA A 51 14.07 25.13 -8.60
C ALA A 51 14.61 24.93 -10.02
N ALA A 52 14.16 23.88 -10.70
CA ALA A 52 14.52 23.60 -12.10
C ALA A 52 14.05 24.71 -13.03
N MET A 53 12.85 25.24 -12.83
CA MET A 53 12.31 26.33 -13.63
C MET A 53 13.13 27.62 -13.45
N VAL A 54 13.58 27.93 -12.24
CA VAL A 54 14.46 29.10 -11.99
C VAL A 54 15.76 28.95 -12.77
N VAL A 55 16.41 27.80 -12.68
CA VAL A 55 17.67 27.51 -13.42
C VAL A 55 17.45 27.61 -14.93
N PHE A 56 16.37 27.04 -15.43
CA PHE A 56 16.02 27.09 -16.84
C PHE A 56 15.78 28.53 -17.32
N MET A 57 15.07 29.34 -16.54
CA MET A 57 14.80 30.75 -16.90
C MET A 57 16.06 31.58 -16.89
N GLU A 58 16.99 31.37 -15.95
CA GLU A 58 18.29 31.99 -15.92
C GLU A 58 19.09 31.64 -17.19
N ALA A 59 19.15 30.36 -17.54
CA ALA A 59 19.85 29.92 -18.76
C ALA A 59 19.21 30.49 -20.03
N LYS A 60 17.91 30.68 -20.06
CA LYS A 60 17.18 31.26 -21.18
C LYS A 60 17.58 32.73 -21.44
N GLU A 61 17.97 33.48 -20.40
CA GLU A 61 18.45 34.85 -20.54
C GLU A 61 19.75 34.92 -21.36
N TYR A 62 20.50 33.80 -21.44
CA TYR A 62 21.71 33.63 -22.22
C TYR A 62 21.49 32.79 -23.47
N GLY A 63 20.36 33.01 -24.15
CA GLY A 63 19.95 32.20 -25.32
C GLY A 63 20.87 32.29 -26.52
N ASP A 64 21.79 33.28 -26.56
CA ASP A 64 22.88 33.38 -27.54
C ASP A 64 24.07 32.46 -27.22
N ILE A 65 24.16 31.96 -25.99
CA ILE A 65 25.24 31.08 -25.51
C ILE A 65 24.71 29.64 -25.35
N PHE A 66 23.48 29.45 -24.85
CA PHE A 66 22.91 28.15 -24.53
C PHE A 66 21.77 27.78 -25.50
N GLU A 67 21.87 26.58 -26.07
CA GLU A 67 20.80 25.94 -26.82
C GLU A 67 19.89 25.19 -25.85
N LEU A 68 18.66 25.68 -25.68
CA LEU A 68 17.69 25.09 -24.73
C LEU A 68 16.56 24.38 -25.49
N ASP A 69 16.33 23.14 -25.14
CA ASP A 69 15.26 22.29 -25.66
C ASP A 69 14.48 21.63 -24.50
N GLU A 70 13.51 20.79 -24.81
CA GLU A 70 12.74 20.05 -23.80
C GLU A 70 13.63 19.17 -22.91
N SER A 71 14.70 18.60 -23.47
CA SER A 71 15.63 17.77 -22.67
C SER A 71 16.40 18.59 -21.64
N SER A 72 16.61 19.88 -21.91
CA SER A 72 17.26 20.80 -20.94
C SER A 72 16.41 21.01 -19.70
N ILE A 73 15.08 21.12 -19.86
CA ILE A 73 14.14 21.24 -18.74
C ILE A 73 14.20 19.97 -17.88
N GLN A 74 14.16 18.80 -18.51
CA GLN A 74 14.23 17.51 -17.83
C GLN A 74 15.54 17.34 -17.06
N LYS A 75 16.66 17.71 -17.65
CA LYS A 75 17.97 17.68 -17.00
C LYS A 75 18.05 18.61 -15.79
N ALA A 76 17.50 19.82 -15.92
CA ALA A 76 17.44 20.77 -14.82
C ALA A 76 16.58 20.23 -13.68
N TYR A 77 15.43 19.65 -13.98
CA TYR A 77 14.57 19.00 -13.00
C TYR A 77 15.31 17.88 -12.26
N LEU A 78 15.94 16.96 -12.99
CA LEU A 78 16.66 15.82 -12.39
C LEU A 78 17.84 16.27 -11.54
N SER A 79 18.53 17.36 -11.90
CA SER A 79 19.64 17.89 -11.11
C SER A 79 19.19 18.54 -9.80
N CYS A 80 17.97 19.07 -9.76
CA CYS A 80 17.39 19.70 -8.57
C CYS A 80 16.60 18.71 -7.70
N TYR A 81 16.10 17.64 -8.30
CA TYR A 81 15.29 16.65 -7.59
C TYR A 81 16.15 15.80 -6.65
N ARG A 82 15.80 15.81 -5.39
CA ARG A 82 16.39 14.94 -4.37
C ARG A 82 15.26 14.17 -3.71
N PRO A 83 15.05 12.89 -4.09
CA PRO A 83 14.00 12.08 -3.47
C PRO A 83 14.23 12.00 -1.96
N ILE A 84 13.21 12.32 -1.21
CA ILE A 84 13.23 12.15 0.24
C ILE A 84 12.93 10.68 0.51
N ASP A 85 13.91 9.96 1.07
CA ASP A 85 13.66 8.63 1.60
C ASP A 85 13.13 8.78 3.02
N ILE A 86 11.82 8.61 3.16
CA ILE A 86 11.15 8.75 4.44
C ILE A 86 11.65 7.74 5.47
N LYS A 87 12.29 6.65 5.04
CA LYS A 87 12.92 5.66 5.93
C LYS A 87 14.08 6.25 6.75
N ASP A 88 14.71 7.33 6.25
CA ASP A 88 15.81 7.99 6.94
C ASP A 88 15.34 8.70 8.22
N PHE A 89 14.07 9.05 8.33
CA PHE A 89 13.52 9.74 9.50
C PHE A 89 12.18 9.21 9.98
N CYS A 90 11.59 8.25 9.26
CA CYS A 90 10.32 7.64 9.63
C CYS A 90 10.36 6.14 9.34
N TYR A 91 10.08 5.33 10.36
CA TYR A 91 10.06 3.88 10.19
C TYR A 91 8.78 3.43 9.52
N VAL A 92 8.83 3.28 8.19
CA VAL A 92 7.67 2.98 7.34
C VAL A 92 7.42 1.49 7.16
N ASP A 93 8.42 0.64 7.37
CA ASP A 93 8.29 -0.81 7.18
C ASP A 93 7.21 -1.44 8.07
N SER A 94 6.92 -0.82 9.25
CA SER A 94 5.85 -1.28 10.13
C SER A 94 4.44 -1.03 9.60
N VAL A 95 4.28 -0.13 8.62
CA VAL A 95 2.98 0.31 8.08
C VAL A 95 2.21 -0.85 7.47
N HIS A 96 2.90 -1.82 6.85
CA HIS A 96 2.28 -2.96 6.19
C HIS A 96 2.30 -4.26 7.02
N LYS A 97 2.87 -4.24 8.23
CA LYS A 97 2.94 -5.46 9.08
C LYS A 97 1.56 -5.99 9.46
N TRP A 98 0.58 -5.11 9.62
CA TRP A 98 -0.79 -5.52 9.92
C TRP A 98 -1.38 -6.39 8.80
N GLU A 99 -1.05 -6.11 7.53
CA GLU A 99 -1.55 -6.87 6.38
C GLU A 99 -1.06 -8.32 6.43
N SER A 100 0.21 -8.53 6.74
CA SER A 100 0.79 -9.87 6.86
C SER A 100 0.14 -10.66 8.01
N ARG A 101 -0.07 -10.01 9.16
CA ARG A 101 -0.74 -10.64 10.31
C ARG A 101 -2.19 -10.96 10.01
N TYR A 102 -2.90 -10.02 9.39
CA TYR A 102 -4.27 -10.21 8.94
C TYR A 102 -4.39 -11.38 7.95
N SER A 103 -3.56 -11.41 6.92
CA SER A 103 -3.55 -12.48 5.93
C SER A 103 -3.22 -13.85 6.55
N ALA A 104 -2.26 -13.90 7.46
CA ALA A 104 -1.90 -15.12 8.16
C ALA A 104 -3.05 -15.65 9.03
N GLU A 105 -3.72 -14.78 9.78
CA GLU A 105 -4.87 -15.16 10.61
C GLU A 105 -6.03 -15.66 9.76
N VAL A 106 -6.37 -14.94 8.70
CA VAL A 106 -7.42 -15.34 7.75
C VAL A 106 -7.11 -16.71 7.13
N ASN A 107 -5.91 -16.91 6.64
CA ASN A 107 -5.54 -18.18 6.01
C ASN A 107 -5.55 -19.35 7.00
N LYS A 108 -5.13 -19.14 8.23
CA LYS A 108 -5.20 -20.14 9.29
C LYS A 108 -6.64 -20.56 9.57
N ILE A 109 -7.52 -19.60 9.74
CA ILE A 109 -8.96 -19.86 10.01
C ILE A 109 -9.60 -20.59 8.82
N ILE A 110 -9.31 -20.15 7.59
CA ILE A 110 -9.81 -20.83 6.39
C ILE A 110 -9.34 -22.28 6.33
N GLY A 111 -8.06 -22.52 6.61
CA GLY A 111 -7.49 -23.85 6.66
C GLY A 111 -8.19 -24.75 7.68
N ASP A 112 -8.44 -24.26 8.88
CA ASP A 112 -9.13 -24.99 9.93
C ASP A 112 -10.59 -25.33 9.52
N ILE A 113 -11.30 -24.38 8.91
CA ILE A 113 -12.68 -24.59 8.42
C ILE A 113 -12.71 -25.63 7.30
N VAL A 114 -11.82 -25.50 6.32
CA VAL A 114 -11.76 -26.42 5.17
C VAL A 114 -11.45 -27.85 5.64
N VAL A 115 -10.49 -28.01 6.53
CA VAL A 115 -10.17 -29.34 7.10
C VAL A 115 -11.37 -29.94 7.82
N THR A 116 -12.07 -29.16 8.63
CA THR A 116 -13.27 -29.64 9.34
C THR A 116 -14.37 -30.10 8.38
N LEU A 117 -14.62 -29.34 7.33
CA LEU A 117 -15.63 -29.69 6.32
C LEU A 117 -15.23 -30.94 5.52
N GLU A 118 -13.97 -31.07 5.16
CA GLU A 118 -13.47 -32.25 4.41
C GLU A 118 -13.46 -33.52 5.27
N LEU A 119 -13.33 -33.38 6.58
CA LEU A 119 -13.40 -34.53 7.52
C LEU A 119 -14.84 -34.94 7.89
N GLY A 120 -15.84 -34.43 7.20
CA GLY A 120 -17.23 -34.86 7.38
C GLY A 120 -18.16 -33.80 7.99
N GLY A 121 -17.68 -32.56 8.12
CA GLY A 121 -18.53 -31.44 8.54
C GLY A 121 -19.60 -31.09 7.50
N ASN A 122 -20.65 -30.43 7.92
CA ASN A 122 -21.75 -30.00 7.08
C ASN A 122 -21.93 -28.47 7.13
N LYS A 123 -22.96 -27.97 6.44
CA LYS A 123 -23.29 -26.54 6.41
C LYS A 123 -23.55 -25.96 7.80
N ALA A 124 -24.18 -26.72 8.69
CA ALA A 124 -24.44 -26.28 10.07
C ALA A 124 -23.13 -26.08 10.85
N ASP A 125 -22.12 -26.92 10.63
CA ASP A 125 -20.78 -26.76 11.21
C ASP A 125 -20.09 -25.51 10.67
N LEU A 126 -20.21 -25.26 9.36
CA LEU A 126 -19.68 -24.06 8.74
C LEU A 126 -20.29 -22.80 9.35
N ASP A 127 -21.62 -22.74 9.43
CA ASP A 127 -22.35 -21.60 9.98
C ASP A 127 -21.98 -21.35 11.44
N ARG A 128 -21.83 -22.41 12.23
CA ARG A 128 -21.36 -22.33 13.62
C ARG A 128 -19.96 -21.77 13.71
N MET A 129 -19.04 -22.29 12.92
CA MET A 129 -17.63 -21.85 12.94
C MET A 129 -17.49 -20.38 12.53
N LEU A 130 -18.26 -19.94 11.54
CA LEU A 130 -18.29 -18.53 11.13
C LEU A 130 -18.90 -17.63 12.21
N SER A 131 -19.90 -18.09 12.92
CA SER A 131 -20.54 -17.32 14.00
C SER A 131 -19.66 -17.16 15.24
N GLU A 132 -18.73 -18.07 15.46
CA GLU A 132 -17.78 -18.06 16.59
C GLU A 132 -16.57 -17.12 16.38
N LEU A 133 -16.41 -16.55 15.20
CA LEU A 133 -15.32 -15.60 14.90
C LEU A 133 -15.57 -14.19 15.53
#